data_11ceaa590833c6f9014e78d7b7160fab
#
_entry.id   11ceaa590833c6f9014e78d7b7160fab
#
_cell.length_a   1.000
_cell.length_b   1.000
_cell.length_c   1.000
_cell.angle_alpha   90.00
_cell.angle_beta   90.00
_cell.angle_gamma   90.00
#
_symmetry.space_group_name_H-M   'P 1'
#
loop_
_entity.id
_entity.type
_entity.pdbx_description
1 polymer ?
#
loop_
_entity_poly.entity_id
_entity_poly.type
_entity_poly.pdbx_seq_one_letter_code
_entity_poly.pdbx_strand_id
1 'polypeptide(L)'
;MECRRKVALAGMFGLGLIPLPVSAQSVRTVSNPLTESGQLEVAGHLTPYLIRHLPVSSFPQLPAAVESVLNQRGCTIPQTYEAHEPENVVEASLERRGSTDWAVLCAEHGTVSLLVFFSDGPAQPAVLASASETERLQPHGENGVLGFDWGIDRASAEQVHQAQTGMTHRPPLLNHDALADSRIDQTTVYHYFAANAWTVVQTQD
;
A
#
# COMPACT_ATOMS: atom_id res chain seq x y z
N MET A 1 70.62 50.63 -5.62
CA MET A 1 70.32 49.84 -6.85
C MET A 1 70.01 48.43 -6.41
N GLU A 2 68.76 48.13 -6.12
CA GLU A 2 68.34 46.79 -5.70
C GLU A 2 67.22 46.31 -6.61
N CYS A 3 67.53 45.19 -7.26
CA CYS A 3 66.68 44.55 -8.24
C CYS A 3 65.79 43.51 -7.50
N ARG A 4 64.48 43.86 -7.28
CA ARG A 4 63.49 42.89 -6.70
C ARG A 4 62.97 41.96 -7.79
N ARG A 5 63.28 40.69 -7.68
CA ARG A 5 62.65 39.58 -8.44
C ARG A 5 61.26 39.31 -7.90
N LYS A 6 60.26 39.39 -8.80
CA LYS A 6 58.89 38.88 -8.54
C LYS A 6 58.81 37.38 -8.83
N VAL A 7 58.45 36.60 -7.81
CA VAL A 7 58.12 35.19 -7.95
C VAL A 7 56.63 35.08 -8.23
N ALA A 8 56.26 34.50 -9.36
CA ALA A 8 54.88 34.20 -9.71
C ALA A 8 54.55 32.81 -9.17
N LEU A 9 53.55 32.72 -8.26
CA LEU A 9 52.94 31.48 -7.82
C LEU A 9 51.86 31.07 -8.86
N ALA A 10 52.06 29.94 -9.55
CA ALA A 10 51.08 29.32 -10.35
C ALA A 10 50.12 28.49 -9.45
N GLY A 11 48.88 28.92 -9.29
CA GLY A 11 47.83 28.17 -8.61
C GLY A 11 47.28 27.09 -9.55
N MET A 12 47.46 25.83 -9.19
CA MET A 12 46.78 24.70 -9.78
C MET A 12 45.36 24.61 -9.27
N PHE A 13 44.38 24.97 -10.10
CA PHE A 13 42.95 24.66 -9.84
C PHE A 13 42.69 23.17 -10.14
N GLY A 14 42.60 22.36 -9.12
CA GLY A 14 42.09 20.99 -9.24
C GLY A 14 40.55 21.03 -9.45
N LEU A 15 40.08 20.66 -10.64
CA LEU A 15 38.68 20.37 -10.87
C LEU A 15 38.33 19.08 -10.12
N GLY A 16 37.66 19.21 -8.97
CA GLY A 16 37.02 18.10 -8.30
C GLY A 16 35.77 17.70 -9.08
N LEU A 17 35.79 16.52 -9.69
CA LEU A 17 34.61 15.85 -10.21
C LEU A 17 33.70 15.47 -9.02
N ILE A 18 32.59 16.17 -8.85
CA ILE A 18 31.54 15.79 -7.91
C ILE A 18 30.73 14.68 -8.57
N PRO A 19 30.65 13.46 -8.02
CA PRO A 19 29.78 12.44 -8.54
C PRO A 19 28.32 12.87 -8.31
N LEU A 20 27.55 13.05 -9.39
CA LEU A 20 26.12 13.25 -9.33
C LEU A 20 25.45 11.94 -8.90
N PRO A 21 24.46 11.98 -7.99
CA PRO A 21 23.71 10.80 -7.65
C PRO A 21 22.93 10.32 -8.87
N VAL A 22 23.23 9.13 -9.34
CA VAL A 22 22.42 8.45 -10.36
C VAL A 22 21.12 8.03 -9.67
N SER A 23 20.06 8.80 -9.87
CA SER A 23 18.72 8.38 -9.50
C SER A 23 18.33 7.21 -10.40
N ALA A 24 18.14 6.03 -9.81
CA ALA A 24 17.58 4.88 -10.51
C ALA A 24 16.16 5.24 -10.97
N GLN A 25 15.99 5.47 -12.26
CA GLN A 25 14.67 5.71 -12.87
C GLN A 25 14.07 4.35 -13.18
N SER A 26 12.96 4.02 -12.49
CA SER A 26 12.13 2.88 -12.88
C SER A 26 11.44 3.21 -14.21
N VAL A 27 11.69 2.41 -15.23
CA VAL A 27 11.02 2.55 -16.54
C VAL A 27 9.64 1.89 -16.42
N ARG A 28 8.57 2.69 -16.42
CA ARG A 28 7.18 2.21 -16.48
C ARG A 28 6.79 2.00 -17.93
N THR A 29 6.36 0.80 -18.27
CA THR A 29 5.74 0.50 -19.57
C THR A 29 4.27 0.16 -19.34
N VAL A 30 3.37 1.07 -19.65
CA VAL A 30 1.92 0.83 -19.57
C VAL A 30 1.47 0.28 -20.92
N SER A 31 1.33 -1.03 -21.01
CA SER A 31 0.78 -1.71 -22.21
C SER A 31 -0.74 -1.95 -22.13
N ASN A 32 -1.32 -1.90 -20.91
CA ASN A 32 -2.75 -2.01 -20.64
C ASN A 32 -3.06 -1.13 -19.41
N PRO A 33 -4.10 -0.27 -19.43
CA PRO A 33 -4.43 0.60 -18.30
C PRO A 33 -4.76 -0.16 -17.00
N LEU A 34 -5.06 -1.46 -17.10
CA LEU A 34 -5.34 -2.35 -15.97
C LEU A 34 -4.15 -3.26 -15.61
N THR A 35 -2.99 -3.04 -16.21
CA THR A 35 -1.78 -3.80 -15.90
C THR A 35 -0.58 -2.86 -15.87
N GLU A 36 0.01 -2.70 -14.70
CA GLU A 36 1.26 -1.98 -14.53
C GLU A 36 2.42 -2.98 -14.53
N SER A 37 3.46 -2.71 -15.29
CA SER A 37 4.67 -3.52 -15.34
C SER A 37 5.90 -2.66 -15.47
N GLY A 38 7.02 -3.17 -14.97
CA GLY A 38 8.29 -2.46 -15.02
C GLY A 38 9.43 -3.29 -14.45
N GLN A 39 10.48 -2.63 -14.04
CA GLN A 39 11.61 -3.22 -13.34
C GLN A 39 11.91 -2.42 -12.08
N LEU A 40 12.20 -3.11 -11.00
CA LEU A 40 12.63 -2.55 -9.73
C LEU A 40 14.00 -3.10 -9.37
N GLU A 41 14.88 -2.27 -8.86
CA GLU A 41 16.17 -2.71 -8.35
C GLU A 41 15.98 -3.36 -6.97
N VAL A 42 16.26 -4.67 -6.90
CA VAL A 42 16.21 -5.46 -5.67
C VAL A 42 17.56 -6.12 -5.47
N ALA A 43 18.25 -5.83 -4.37
CA ALA A 43 19.56 -6.37 -4.04
C ALA A 43 20.62 -6.20 -5.17
N GLY A 44 20.59 -5.08 -5.89
CA GLY A 44 21.51 -4.77 -6.98
C GLY A 44 21.15 -5.41 -8.34
N HIS A 45 19.96 -6.01 -8.46
CA HIS A 45 19.47 -6.63 -9.69
C HIS A 45 18.17 -5.99 -10.14
N LEU A 46 18.04 -5.71 -11.45
CA LEU A 46 16.78 -5.28 -12.03
C LEU A 46 15.82 -6.47 -12.11
N THR A 47 14.79 -6.45 -11.29
CA THR A 47 13.77 -7.50 -11.18
C THR A 47 12.47 -7.02 -11.80
N PRO A 48 11.89 -7.77 -12.75
CA PRO A 48 10.62 -7.40 -13.36
C PRO A 48 9.48 -7.48 -12.34
N TYR A 49 8.49 -6.60 -12.49
CA TYR A 49 7.25 -6.66 -11.71
C TYR A 49 6.02 -6.58 -12.60
N LEU A 50 4.91 -7.10 -12.07
CA LEU A 50 3.59 -7.04 -12.68
C LEU A 50 2.54 -6.80 -11.60
N ILE A 51 1.71 -5.77 -11.78
CA ILE A 51 0.54 -5.48 -10.94
C ILE A 51 -0.70 -5.50 -11.82
N ARG A 52 -1.66 -6.35 -11.47
CA ARG A 52 -2.97 -6.38 -12.12
C ARG A 52 -3.93 -5.48 -11.36
N HIS A 53 -4.66 -4.63 -12.08
CA HIS A 53 -5.73 -3.81 -11.52
C HIS A 53 -7.08 -4.21 -12.12
N LEU A 54 -8.14 -4.03 -11.35
CA LEU A 54 -9.51 -4.12 -11.83
C LEU A 54 -10.18 -2.73 -11.75
N PRO A 55 -11.06 -2.39 -12.71
CA PRO A 55 -11.87 -1.18 -12.59
C PRO A 55 -12.90 -1.36 -11.47
N VAL A 56 -13.35 -0.25 -10.88
CA VAL A 56 -14.38 -0.25 -9.83
C VAL A 56 -15.65 -1.00 -10.27
N SER A 57 -16.00 -0.94 -11.55
CA SER A 57 -17.14 -1.65 -12.15
C SER A 57 -17.04 -3.18 -12.10
N SER A 58 -15.89 -3.74 -11.78
CA SER A 58 -15.73 -5.21 -11.55
C SER A 58 -16.34 -5.66 -10.22
N PHE A 59 -16.80 -4.72 -9.38
CA PHE A 59 -17.35 -4.96 -8.04
C PHE A 59 -18.82 -4.48 -7.96
N PRO A 60 -19.76 -5.18 -8.63
CA PRO A 60 -21.16 -4.74 -8.73
C PRO A 60 -21.92 -4.73 -7.39
N GLN A 61 -21.34 -5.31 -6.34
CA GLN A 61 -21.87 -5.29 -4.98
C GLN A 61 -21.68 -3.94 -4.28
N LEU A 62 -20.76 -3.08 -4.76
CA LEU A 62 -20.50 -1.78 -4.15
C LEU A 62 -21.73 -0.88 -4.21
N PRO A 63 -22.07 -0.17 -3.11
CA PRO A 63 -23.11 0.86 -3.14
C PRO A 63 -22.74 1.99 -4.13
N ALA A 64 -23.73 2.51 -4.84
CA ALA A 64 -23.52 3.56 -5.84
C ALA A 64 -22.80 4.82 -5.29
N ALA A 65 -23.00 5.15 -4.00
CA ALA A 65 -22.31 6.25 -3.35
C ALA A 65 -20.80 5.98 -3.19
N VAL A 66 -20.42 4.76 -2.82
CA VAL A 66 -19.01 4.33 -2.70
C VAL A 66 -18.38 4.28 -4.10
N GLU A 67 -19.04 3.65 -5.06
CA GLU A 67 -18.61 3.57 -6.46
C GLU A 67 -18.34 4.98 -7.04
N SER A 68 -19.26 5.93 -6.78
CA SER A 68 -19.11 7.32 -7.23
C SER A 68 -17.84 7.98 -6.67
N VAL A 69 -17.54 7.81 -5.38
CA VAL A 69 -16.34 8.37 -4.76
C VAL A 69 -15.07 7.75 -5.35
N LEU A 70 -15.04 6.41 -5.49
CA LEU A 70 -13.89 5.72 -6.08
C LEU A 70 -13.64 6.14 -7.53
N ASN A 71 -14.69 6.26 -8.34
CA ASN A 71 -14.59 6.72 -9.73
C ASN A 71 -14.13 8.18 -9.84
N GLN A 72 -14.62 9.09 -8.97
CA GLN A 72 -14.18 10.48 -8.93
C GLN A 72 -12.71 10.63 -8.57
N ARG A 73 -12.17 9.73 -7.75
CA ARG A 73 -10.75 9.67 -7.41
C ARG A 73 -9.90 9.05 -8.53
N GLY A 74 -10.51 8.37 -9.49
CA GLY A 74 -9.79 7.60 -10.50
C GLY A 74 -9.19 6.29 -9.96
N CYS A 75 -9.80 5.72 -8.92
CA CYS A 75 -9.35 4.47 -8.31
C CYS A 75 -9.37 3.30 -9.29
N THR A 76 -8.33 2.50 -9.27
CA THR A 76 -8.33 1.10 -9.70
C THR A 76 -8.05 0.20 -8.50
N ILE A 77 -8.50 -1.04 -8.55
CA ILE A 77 -8.37 -1.97 -7.43
C ILE A 77 -7.22 -2.94 -7.72
N PRO A 78 -6.08 -2.80 -7.03
CA PRO A 78 -4.94 -3.69 -7.25
C PRO A 78 -5.28 -5.09 -6.73
N GLN A 79 -4.86 -6.10 -7.48
CA GLN A 79 -5.09 -7.50 -7.16
C GLN A 79 -3.78 -8.14 -6.71
N THR A 80 -3.81 -8.98 -5.68
CA THR A 80 -2.61 -9.69 -5.29
C THR A 80 -2.14 -10.64 -6.41
N TYR A 81 -0.90 -11.08 -6.34
CA TYR A 81 -0.37 -12.02 -7.33
C TYR A 81 -1.03 -13.40 -7.23
N GLU A 82 -1.68 -13.72 -6.11
CA GLU A 82 -2.43 -14.97 -5.90
C GLU A 82 -3.91 -14.88 -6.30
N ALA A 83 -4.41 -13.69 -6.59
CA ALA A 83 -5.82 -13.48 -6.85
C ALA A 83 -6.33 -14.25 -8.08
N HIS A 84 -7.25 -15.16 -7.87
CA HIS A 84 -7.98 -15.87 -8.93
C HIS A 84 -9.35 -15.26 -9.21
N GLU A 85 -9.95 -14.64 -8.20
CA GLU A 85 -11.21 -13.91 -8.25
C GLU A 85 -10.97 -12.43 -7.89
N PRO A 86 -11.90 -11.50 -8.18
CA PRO A 86 -11.79 -10.11 -7.75
C PRO A 86 -11.73 -10.00 -6.23
N GLU A 87 -10.70 -9.31 -5.72
CA GLU A 87 -10.45 -9.12 -4.29
C GLU A 87 -10.13 -7.66 -3.95
N ASN A 88 -9.82 -7.38 -2.68
CA ASN A 88 -9.48 -6.05 -2.16
C ASN A 88 -10.66 -5.07 -2.12
N VAL A 89 -11.89 -5.62 -2.10
CA VAL A 89 -13.14 -4.93 -1.79
C VAL A 89 -13.90 -5.79 -0.79
N VAL A 90 -14.09 -5.29 0.42
CA VAL A 90 -14.64 -6.04 1.56
C VAL A 90 -15.87 -5.35 2.12
N GLU A 91 -16.97 -6.11 2.28
CA GLU A 91 -18.15 -5.71 3.05
C GLU A 91 -18.06 -6.30 4.45
N ALA A 92 -18.21 -5.46 5.49
CA ALA A 92 -18.15 -5.89 6.89
C ALA A 92 -18.86 -4.91 7.81
N SER A 93 -19.16 -5.34 9.04
CA SER A 93 -19.71 -4.48 10.09
C SER A 93 -18.55 -3.84 10.87
N LEU A 94 -17.91 -2.81 10.32
CA LEU A 94 -16.66 -2.25 10.86
C LEU A 94 -16.89 -1.19 11.94
N GLU A 95 -17.94 -0.38 11.81
CA GLU A 95 -18.25 0.67 12.79
C GLU A 95 -18.96 0.12 14.02
N ARG A 96 -19.96 -0.72 13.79
CA ARG A 96 -20.83 -1.30 14.82
C ARG A 96 -21.50 -2.57 14.30
N ARG A 97 -21.98 -3.39 15.21
CA ARG A 97 -22.71 -4.60 14.86
C ARG A 97 -23.90 -4.30 13.93
N GLY A 98 -23.90 -4.97 12.77
CA GLY A 98 -24.98 -4.88 11.78
C GLY A 98 -24.90 -3.64 10.87
N SER A 99 -23.83 -2.83 10.94
CA SER A 99 -23.55 -1.85 9.89
C SER A 99 -23.09 -2.58 8.62
N THR A 100 -23.33 -1.94 7.48
CA THR A 100 -22.83 -2.39 6.16
C THR A 100 -21.78 -1.39 5.70
N ASP A 101 -20.54 -1.62 6.13
CA ASP A 101 -19.42 -0.75 5.83
C ASP A 101 -18.55 -1.41 4.75
N TRP A 102 -17.76 -0.62 4.05
CA TRP A 102 -16.93 -1.09 2.95
C TRP A 102 -15.48 -0.69 3.14
N ALA A 103 -14.57 -1.62 2.90
CA ALA A 103 -13.15 -1.37 2.82
C ALA A 103 -12.65 -1.68 1.41
N VAL A 104 -11.77 -0.82 0.87
CA VAL A 104 -11.29 -0.90 -0.51
C VAL A 104 -9.82 -0.51 -0.56
N LEU A 105 -8.99 -1.30 -1.25
CA LEU A 105 -7.68 -0.83 -1.70
C LEU A 105 -7.86 -0.02 -2.99
N CYS A 106 -7.56 1.25 -2.93
CA CYS A 106 -7.64 2.18 -4.06
C CYS A 106 -6.25 2.55 -4.53
N ALA A 107 -5.88 2.14 -5.73
CA ALA A 107 -4.66 2.59 -6.41
C ALA A 107 -4.96 3.84 -7.23
N GLU A 108 -4.20 4.90 -6.96
CA GLU A 108 -4.32 6.21 -7.58
C GLU A 108 -2.92 6.82 -7.77
N HIS A 109 -2.51 7.07 -9.02
CA HIS A 109 -1.21 7.67 -9.35
C HIS A 109 0.01 6.97 -8.74
N GLY A 110 0.00 5.62 -8.67
CA GLY A 110 1.09 4.81 -8.13
C GLY A 110 1.12 4.73 -6.60
N THR A 111 0.08 5.21 -5.93
CA THR A 111 -0.13 5.09 -4.49
C THR A 111 -1.37 4.24 -4.23
N VAL A 112 -1.26 3.25 -3.36
CA VAL A 112 -2.40 2.47 -2.86
C VAL A 112 -2.80 2.99 -1.50
N SER A 113 -4.09 3.22 -1.30
CA SER A 113 -4.67 3.60 -0.02
C SER A 113 -5.75 2.61 0.40
N LEU A 114 -5.72 2.20 1.67
CA LEU A 114 -6.79 1.47 2.32
C LEU A 114 -7.86 2.45 2.77
N LEU A 115 -8.97 2.46 2.06
CA LEU A 115 -10.13 3.33 2.31
C LEU A 115 -11.23 2.57 3.02
N VAL A 116 -11.84 3.16 4.05
CA VAL A 116 -13.03 2.62 4.70
C VAL A 116 -14.17 3.61 4.61
N PHE A 117 -15.32 3.12 4.17
CA PHE A 117 -16.57 3.85 3.98
C PHE A 117 -17.59 3.35 5.01
N PHE A 118 -17.95 4.17 5.98
CA PHE A 118 -19.04 3.86 6.88
C PHE A 118 -20.38 4.07 6.19
N SER A 119 -21.36 3.25 6.54
CA SER A 119 -22.71 3.28 5.96
C SER A 119 -23.40 4.65 6.14
N ASP A 120 -23.10 5.36 7.22
CA ASP A 120 -23.72 6.66 7.55
C ASP A 120 -23.01 7.85 6.88
N GLY A 121 -21.84 7.65 6.25
CA GLY A 121 -21.06 8.73 5.63
C GLY A 121 -20.17 8.30 4.47
N PRO A 122 -20.71 7.61 3.44
CA PRO A 122 -19.88 7.00 2.38
C PRO A 122 -19.17 8.02 1.48
N ALA A 123 -19.50 9.32 1.59
CA ALA A 123 -18.85 10.35 0.79
C ALA A 123 -17.44 10.75 1.27
N GLN A 124 -17.08 10.41 2.51
CA GLN A 124 -15.81 10.76 3.12
C GLN A 124 -15.16 9.53 3.76
N PRO A 125 -14.41 8.72 2.98
CA PRO A 125 -13.77 7.55 3.52
C PRO A 125 -12.67 7.91 4.52
N ALA A 126 -12.52 7.07 5.55
CA ALA A 126 -11.31 7.07 6.37
C ALA A 126 -10.17 6.42 5.59
N VAL A 127 -8.96 6.98 5.69
CA VAL A 127 -7.74 6.39 5.15
C VAL A 127 -7.00 5.71 6.30
N LEU A 128 -6.89 4.39 6.28
CA LEU A 128 -6.23 3.63 7.35
C LEU A 128 -4.75 3.41 7.10
N ALA A 129 -4.37 3.23 5.84
CA ALA A 129 -2.99 3.01 5.42
C ALA A 129 -2.79 3.54 4.00
N SER A 130 -1.55 3.89 3.67
CA SER A 130 -1.14 4.23 2.30
C SER A 130 0.30 3.81 2.09
N ALA A 131 0.61 3.34 0.89
CA ALA A 131 1.95 2.99 0.46
C ALA A 131 2.10 3.20 -1.05
N SER A 132 3.32 3.30 -1.57
CA SER A 132 3.51 3.19 -3.01
C SER A 132 3.23 1.75 -3.47
N GLU A 133 2.75 1.57 -4.69
CA GLU A 133 2.53 0.23 -5.24
C GLU A 133 3.81 -0.60 -5.25
N THR A 134 4.94 0.03 -5.49
CA THR A 134 6.24 -0.65 -5.53
C THR A 134 6.77 -1.06 -4.16
N GLU A 135 6.29 -0.47 -3.06
CA GLU A 135 6.59 -0.91 -1.69
C GLU A 135 5.76 -2.15 -1.29
N ARG A 136 4.75 -2.47 -2.06
CA ARG A 136 3.83 -3.60 -1.86
C ARG A 136 4.05 -4.69 -2.91
N LEU A 137 5.32 -4.95 -3.22
CA LEU A 137 5.74 -6.00 -4.12
C LEU A 137 6.61 -7.03 -3.39
N GLN A 138 6.39 -8.30 -3.70
CA GLN A 138 7.27 -9.38 -3.25
C GLN A 138 7.54 -10.38 -4.37
N PRO A 139 8.70 -11.09 -4.33
CA PRO A 139 8.99 -12.14 -5.27
C PRO A 139 8.01 -13.30 -5.15
N HIS A 140 7.52 -13.81 -6.28
CA HIS A 140 6.68 -14.98 -6.32
C HIS A 140 7.01 -15.88 -7.53
N GLY A 141 6.61 -17.15 -7.45
CA GLY A 141 6.86 -18.14 -8.48
C GLY A 141 8.35 -18.47 -8.66
N GLU A 142 8.64 -19.40 -9.57
CA GLU A 142 10.02 -19.88 -9.80
C GLU A 142 10.94 -18.84 -10.44
N ASN A 143 10.39 -17.89 -11.18
CA ASN A 143 11.16 -16.85 -11.89
C ASN A 143 11.40 -15.60 -11.04
N GLY A 144 10.90 -15.52 -9.81
CA GLY A 144 11.10 -14.42 -8.89
C GLY A 144 10.57 -13.07 -9.39
N VAL A 145 9.55 -13.08 -10.27
CA VAL A 145 8.84 -11.87 -10.67
C VAL A 145 8.19 -11.26 -9.45
N LEU A 146 8.25 -9.92 -9.33
CA LEU A 146 7.60 -9.23 -8.23
C LEU A 146 6.11 -9.05 -8.53
N GLY A 147 5.26 -9.45 -7.61
CA GLY A 147 3.82 -9.24 -7.67
C GLY A 147 3.30 -8.46 -6.48
N PHE A 148 2.12 -7.87 -6.62
CA PHE A 148 1.47 -7.11 -5.58
C PHE A 148 1.07 -8.02 -4.41
N ASP A 149 1.44 -7.66 -3.19
CA ASP A 149 1.34 -8.50 -1.99
C ASP A 149 0.35 -7.99 -0.93
N TRP A 150 -0.36 -6.90 -1.21
CA TRP A 150 -1.27 -6.30 -0.23
C TRP A 150 -2.70 -6.80 -0.44
N GLY A 151 -3.20 -7.57 0.53
CA GLY A 151 -4.56 -8.07 0.60
C GLY A 151 -5.32 -7.53 1.80
N ILE A 152 -6.63 -7.36 1.67
CA ILE A 152 -7.53 -7.03 2.77
C ILE A 152 -8.68 -8.02 2.86
N ASP A 153 -9.05 -8.38 4.11
CA ASP A 153 -10.14 -9.28 4.40
C ASP A 153 -10.95 -8.84 5.62
N ARG A 154 -12.15 -9.37 5.73
CA ARG A 154 -12.93 -9.26 6.96
C ARG A 154 -12.29 -10.10 8.05
N ALA A 155 -12.07 -9.51 9.22
CA ALA A 155 -11.63 -10.22 10.42
C ALA A 155 -12.75 -10.31 11.46
N SER A 156 -12.85 -11.45 12.13
CA SER A 156 -13.79 -11.62 13.24
C SER A 156 -13.27 -10.96 14.52
N ALA A 157 -14.18 -10.67 15.43
CA ALA A 157 -13.84 -10.19 16.77
C ALA A 157 -12.89 -11.13 17.52
N GLU A 158 -13.04 -12.45 17.32
CA GLU A 158 -12.20 -13.48 17.92
C GLU A 158 -10.76 -13.44 17.38
N GLN A 159 -10.57 -13.23 16.07
CA GLN A 159 -9.24 -13.10 15.46
C GLN A 159 -8.50 -11.89 16.03
N VAL A 160 -9.17 -10.72 16.13
CA VAL A 160 -8.59 -9.53 16.75
C VAL A 160 -8.24 -9.79 18.22
N HIS A 161 -9.17 -10.41 18.95
CA HIS A 161 -8.97 -10.72 20.37
C HIS A 161 -7.81 -11.69 20.55
N GLN A 162 -7.63 -12.67 19.66
CA GLN A 162 -6.49 -13.56 19.68
C GLN A 162 -5.17 -12.83 19.43
N ALA A 163 -5.14 -11.90 18.46
CA ALA A 163 -3.95 -11.08 18.18
C ALA A 163 -3.56 -10.17 19.36
N GLN A 164 -4.50 -9.84 20.25
CA GLN A 164 -4.26 -9.07 21.47
C GLN A 164 -3.71 -9.93 22.64
N THR A 165 -3.45 -11.22 22.42
CA THR A 165 -2.88 -12.11 23.47
C THR A 165 -1.48 -11.61 23.85
N GLY A 166 -1.21 -11.51 25.13
CA GLY A 166 0.07 -10.98 25.66
C GLY A 166 0.09 -9.47 25.93
N MET A 167 -0.93 -8.71 25.49
CA MET A 167 -1.02 -7.30 25.85
C MET A 167 -1.25 -7.12 27.36
N THR A 168 -0.56 -6.17 27.99
CA THR A 168 -0.71 -5.86 29.42
C THR A 168 -2.15 -5.48 29.79
N HIS A 169 -2.83 -4.77 28.90
CA HIS A 169 -4.24 -4.40 29.02
C HIS A 169 -4.96 -4.85 27.75
N ARG A 170 -5.46 -6.08 27.78
CA ARG A 170 -6.19 -6.65 26.66
C ARG A 170 -7.58 -6.01 26.58
N PRO A 171 -7.93 -5.36 25.46
CA PRO A 171 -9.28 -4.81 25.28
C PRO A 171 -10.36 -5.89 25.35
N PRO A 172 -11.62 -5.52 25.70
CA PRO A 172 -12.72 -6.47 25.64
C PRO A 172 -12.96 -6.95 24.22
N LEU A 173 -13.58 -8.13 24.09
CA LEU A 173 -13.98 -8.67 22.79
C LEU A 173 -14.91 -7.68 22.07
N LEU A 174 -14.62 -7.40 20.81
CA LEU A 174 -15.48 -6.60 19.96
C LEU A 174 -16.82 -7.30 19.73
N ASN A 175 -17.85 -6.54 19.43
CA ASN A 175 -19.16 -7.06 19.06
C ASN A 175 -19.49 -6.89 17.56
N HIS A 176 -18.52 -6.52 16.77
CA HIS A 176 -18.57 -6.28 15.33
C HIS A 176 -17.28 -6.76 14.68
N ASP A 177 -17.24 -6.69 13.34
CA ASP A 177 -16.08 -7.11 12.57
C ASP A 177 -14.93 -6.10 12.68
N ALA A 178 -13.77 -6.54 12.25
CA ALA A 178 -12.57 -5.75 12.00
C ALA A 178 -12.07 -6.00 10.56
N LEU A 179 -11.00 -5.34 10.20
CA LEU A 179 -10.35 -5.50 8.91
C LEU A 179 -8.96 -6.10 9.11
N ALA A 180 -8.67 -7.19 8.40
CA ALA A 180 -7.34 -7.72 8.23
C ALA A 180 -6.66 -7.01 7.07
N ASP A 181 -5.47 -6.50 7.30
CA ASP A 181 -4.57 -5.85 6.36
C ASP A 181 -3.30 -6.70 6.32
N SER A 182 -3.10 -7.42 5.22
CA SER A 182 -2.10 -8.48 5.14
C SER A 182 -1.09 -8.23 4.04
N ARG A 183 0.14 -8.62 4.29
CA ARG A 183 1.11 -8.97 3.26
C ARG A 183 1.08 -10.48 3.07
N ILE A 184 0.88 -10.91 1.82
CA ILE A 184 0.78 -12.34 1.48
C ILE A 184 1.99 -13.09 2.05
N ASP A 185 1.73 -14.22 2.73
CA ASP A 185 2.74 -15.09 3.37
C ASP A 185 3.68 -14.40 4.37
N GLN A 186 3.32 -13.23 4.89
CA GLN A 186 4.17 -12.49 5.83
C GLN A 186 3.40 -12.13 7.11
N THR A 187 2.83 -10.94 7.16
CA THR A 187 2.24 -10.37 8.38
C THR A 187 0.81 -9.92 8.15
N THR A 188 0.00 -10.01 9.18
CA THR A 188 -1.35 -9.44 9.21
C THR A 188 -1.44 -8.40 10.32
N VAL A 189 -2.00 -7.26 9.97
CA VAL A 189 -2.36 -6.19 10.88
C VAL A 189 -3.87 -6.10 10.94
N TYR A 190 -4.45 -6.04 12.13
CA TYR A 190 -5.90 -5.85 12.28
C TYR A 190 -6.21 -4.40 12.61
N HIS A 191 -7.09 -3.79 11.80
CA HIS A 191 -7.68 -2.49 12.06
C HIS A 191 -9.08 -2.71 12.63
N TYR A 192 -9.37 -2.16 13.79
CA TYR A 192 -10.70 -2.20 14.39
C TYR A 192 -11.12 -0.83 14.90
N PHE A 193 -12.41 -0.55 14.82
CA PHE A 193 -12.99 0.71 15.25
C PHE A 193 -13.61 0.54 16.64
N ALA A 194 -13.18 1.33 17.61
CA ALA A 194 -13.71 1.32 18.97
C ALA A 194 -13.59 2.71 19.58
N ALA A 195 -14.55 3.10 20.39
CA ALA A 195 -14.59 4.41 21.05
C ALA A 195 -14.41 5.59 20.05
N ASN A 196 -15.02 5.50 18.87
CA ASN A 196 -14.94 6.47 17.77
C ASN A 196 -13.52 6.69 17.22
N ALA A 197 -12.66 5.69 17.32
CA ALA A 197 -11.29 5.75 16.80
C ALA A 197 -10.87 4.41 16.19
N TRP A 198 -10.02 4.47 15.16
CA TRP A 198 -9.34 3.32 14.63
C TRP A 198 -8.17 2.93 15.53
N THR A 199 -8.06 1.65 15.77
CA THR A 199 -6.97 1.04 16.53
C THR A 199 -6.36 -0.08 15.69
N VAL A 200 -5.06 -0.27 15.86
CA VAL A 200 -4.27 -1.26 15.12
C VAL A 200 -3.70 -2.26 16.11
N VAL A 201 -3.78 -3.54 15.77
CA VAL A 201 -3.06 -4.62 16.46
C VAL A 201 -2.37 -5.51 15.43
N GLN A 202 -1.11 -5.82 15.70
CA GLN A 202 -0.31 -6.71 14.86
C GLN A 202 -0.29 -8.11 15.47
N THR A 203 -0.37 -9.14 14.63
CA THR A 203 -0.11 -10.51 15.09
C THR A 203 1.32 -10.60 15.63
N GLN A 204 1.48 -11.20 16.81
CA GLN A 204 2.81 -11.58 17.29
C GLN A 204 3.12 -12.97 16.69
N ASP A 205 4.20 -13.05 15.93
CA ASP A 205 4.77 -14.32 15.44
C ASP A 205 5.39 -15.12 16.60
#